data_588ccb35cda2839a87c28b8fa27bb2b5
#
_entry.id   588ccb35cda2839a87c28b8fa27bb2b5
#
_cell.length_a   1.000
_cell.length_b   1.000
_cell.length_c   1.000
_cell.angle_alpha   90.00
_cell.angle_beta   90.00
_cell.angle_gamma   90.00
#
_symmetry.space_group_name_H-M   'P 1'
#
loop_
_entity.id
_entity.type
_entity.pdbx_description
1 polymer ?
#
loop_
_entity_poly.entity_id
_entity_poly.type
_entity_poly.pdbx_seq_one_letter_code
_entity_poly.pdbx_strand_id
1 'polypeptide(L)'
;MPDKVAVILSGCGVYDGTEVHEASAVCVALTRNGRKPIFFAPDINLYHEINHVTLEADSDTRRSAMIESGRIARGNILNLSVSKIPFMTMFVHNG
;
A
#
# COMPACT_ATOMS: atom_id res chain seq x y z
N MET A 1 9.33 18.12 5.55
CA MET A 1 10.48 17.79 4.67
C MET A 1 9.99 17.67 3.24
N PRO A 2 10.44 18.52 2.33
CA PRO A 2 9.96 18.48 0.95
C PRO A 2 10.41 17.25 0.17
N ASP A 3 11.41 16.54 0.67
CA ASP A 3 11.94 15.34 0.02
C ASP A 3 11.24 14.03 0.41
N LYS A 4 10.34 14.08 1.39
CA LYS A 4 9.60 12.89 1.84
C LYS A 4 8.17 12.94 1.34
N VAL A 5 7.65 11.78 0.93
CA VAL A 5 6.27 11.63 0.49
C VAL A 5 5.69 10.40 1.17
N ALA A 6 4.57 10.58 1.86
CA ALA A 6 3.85 9.45 2.43
C ALA A 6 3.12 8.70 1.31
N VAL A 7 3.36 7.41 1.21
CA VAL A 7 2.68 6.53 0.25
C VAL A 7 1.77 5.62 1.05
N ILE A 8 0.47 5.79 0.88
CA ILE A 8 -0.54 5.04 1.63
C ILE A 8 -0.94 3.83 0.80
N LEU A 9 -0.73 2.65 1.36
CA LEU A 9 -1.05 1.38 0.73
C LEU A 9 -2.22 0.71 1.47
N SER A 10 -2.89 -0.24 0.82
CA SER A 10 -4.02 -0.95 1.40
C SER A 10 -4.04 -2.42 0.97
N GLY A 11 -2.92 -3.09 1.10
CA GLY A 11 -2.77 -4.48 0.67
C GLY A 11 -1.85 -4.61 -0.53
N CYS A 12 -1.88 -5.74 -1.18
CA CYS A 12 -0.97 -6.07 -2.28
C CYS A 12 -1.69 -6.96 -3.30
N GLY A 13 -2.27 -6.35 -4.31
CA GLY A 13 -2.96 -7.07 -5.37
C GLY A 13 -4.12 -6.25 -5.92
N VAL A 14 -4.23 -6.15 -7.23
CA VAL A 14 -5.39 -5.51 -7.85
C VAL A 14 -6.66 -6.28 -7.47
N TYR A 15 -7.78 -5.59 -7.34
CA TYR A 15 -9.10 -6.09 -6.94
C TYR A 15 -9.28 -6.31 -5.43
N ASP A 16 -8.22 -6.60 -4.67
CA ASP A 16 -8.37 -6.81 -3.21
C ASP A 16 -7.36 -6.01 -2.39
N GLY A 17 -6.66 -5.08 -3.02
CA GLY A 17 -5.68 -4.24 -2.34
C GLY A 17 -5.03 -3.26 -3.30
N THR A 18 -3.86 -2.76 -2.92
CA THR A 18 -3.08 -1.86 -3.75
C THR A 18 -2.63 -2.55 -5.03
N GLU A 19 -2.81 -1.88 -6.16
CA GLU A 19 -2.31 -2.37 -7.45
C GLU A 19 -0.79 -2.28 -7.45
N VAL A 20 -0.13 -3.43 -7.61
CA VAL A 20 1.32 -3.56 -7.39
C VAL A 20 2.12 -2.76 -8.42
N HIS A 21 1.70 -2.77 -9.67
CA HIS A 21 2.40 -2.06 -10.74
C HIS A 21 2.30 -0.54 -10.55
N GLU A 22 1.12 -0.06 -10.15
CA GLU A 22 0.94 1.38 -9.87
C GLU A 22 1.79 1.81 -8.69
N ALA A 23 1.79 1.03 -7.61
CA ALA A 23 2.62 1.35 -6.43
C ALA A 23 4.10 1.38 -6.80
N SER A 24 4.56 0.41 -7.57
CA SER A 24 5.94 0.35 -8.03
C SER A 24 6.29 1.55 -8.90
N ALA A 25 5.40 1.93 -9.82
CA ALA A 25 5.61 3.08 -10.70
C ALA A 25 5.70 4.39 -9.89
N VAL A 26 4.85 4.55 -8.88
CA VAL A 26 4.89 5.71 -7.98
C VAL A 26 6.24 5.77 -7.27
N CYS A 27 6.72 4.66 -6.73
CA CYS A 27 7.99 4.61 -6.02
C CYS A 27 9.16 4.97 -6.93
N VAL A 28 9.17 4.46 -8.15
CA VAL A 28 10.20 4.79 -9.13
C VAL A 28 10.18 6.28 -9.47
N ALA A 29 8.99 6.82 -9.73
CA ALA A 29 8.82 8.23 -10.07
C ALA A 29 9.27 9.14 -8.93
N LEU A 30 8.91 8.83 -7.70
CA LEU A 30 9.33 9.60 -6.53
C LEU A 30 10.85 9.60 -6.39
N THR A 31 11.45 8.41 -6.48
CA THR A 31 12.89 8.26 -6.33
C THR A 31 13.65 9.01 -7.43
N ARG A 32 13.16 8.95 -8.66
CA ARG A 32 13.75 9.68 -9.79
C ARG A 32 13.71 11.19 -9.61
N ASN A 33 12.73 11.67 -8.86
CA ASN A 33 12.56 13.11 -8.60
C ASN A 33 13.18 13.53 -7.27
N GLY A 34 14.06 12.72 -6.70
CA GLY A 34 14.75 13.05 -5.45
C GLY A 34 13.85 12.99 -4.23
N ARG A 35 12.71 12.32 -4.32
CA ARG A 35 11.76 12.16 -3.22
C ARG A 35 11.95 10.81 -2.57
N LYS A 36 11.70 10.74 -1.26
CA LYS A 36 11.80 9.50 -0.51
C LYS A 36 10.40 9.02 -0.12
N PRO A 37 9.95 7.87 -0.63
CA PRO A 37 8.67 7.32 -0.22
C PRO A 37 8.75 6.78 1.21
N ILE A 38 7.76 7.12 2.01
CA ILE A 38 7.57 6.57 3.37
C ILE A 38 6.23 5.86 3.34
N PHE A 39 6.24 4.56 3.58
CA PHE A 39 5.04 3.74 3.39
C PHE A 39 4.22 3.63 4.68
N PHE A 40 2.91 3.76 4.50
CA PHE A 40 1.92 3.59 5.56
C PHE A 40 0.81 2.69 5.08
N ALA A 41 0.23 1.94 6.00
CA ALA A 41 -0.99 1.18 5.72
C ALA A 41 -1.81 1.02 7.00
N PRO A 42 -3.14 0.89 6.88
CA PRO A 42 -3.96 0.62 8.05
C PRO A 42 -3.77 -0.82 8.51
N ASP A 43 -3.71 -1.01 9.83
CA ASP A 43 -3.61 -2.34 10.43
C ASP A 43 -5.02 -2.91 10.61
N ILE A 44 -5.64 -3.27 9.50
CA ILE A 44 -6.99 -3.82 9.45
C ILE A 44 -7.00 -5.08 8.57
N ASN A 45 -7.97 -5.94 8.78
CA ASN A 45 -8.16 -7.07 7.89
C ASN A 45 -8.72 -6.61 6.55
N LEU A 46 -8.31 -7.28 5.48
CA LEU A 46 -8.89 -7.05 4.17
C LEU A 46 -10.36 -7.43 4.18
N TYR A 47 -11.17 -6.69 3.41
CA TYR A 47 -12.59 -6.97 3.27
C TYR A 47 -12.81 -8.35 2.64
N HIS A 48 -12.01 -8.66 1.63
CA HIS A 48 -12.02 -9.96 0.96
C HIS A 48 -10.67 -10.16 0.28
N GLU A 49 -10.42 -11.38 -0.15
CA GLU A 49 -9.28 -11.64 -1.03
C GLU A 49 -9.79 -12.25 -2.33
N ILE A 50 -9.08 -11.93 -3.40
CA ILE A 50 -9.44 -12.39 -4.74
C ILE A 50 -8.39 -13.41 -5.18
N ASN A 51 -8.87 -14.55 -5.68
CA ASN A 51 -7.99 -15.44 -6.41
C ASN A 51 -7.74 -14.82 -7.79
N HIS A 52 -6.54 -14.31 -8.00
CA HIS A 52 -6.25 -13.56 -9.23
C HIS A 52 -6.19 -14.44 -10.49
N VAL A 53 -6.26 -15.74 -10.34
CA VAL A 53 -6.36 -16.65 -11.47
C VAL A 53 -7.82 -16.88 -11.87
N THR A 54 -8.67 -17.16 -10.90
CA THR A 54 -10.09 -17.47 -11.15
C THR A 54 -10.99 -16.26 -11.03
N LEU A 55 -10.53 -15.19 -10.36
CA LEU A 55 -11.28 -13.98 -10.03
C LEU A 55 -12.40 -14.23 -9.02
N GLU A 56 -12.37 -15.35 -8.34
CA GLU A 56 -13.32 -15.64 -7.27
C GLU A 56 -12.90 -14.94 -5.98
N ALA A 57 -13.89 -14.42 -5.27
CA ALA A 57 -13.67 -13.71 -4.01
C ALA A 57 -13.87 -14.66 -2.82
N ASP A 58 -13.04 -14.50 -1.80
CA ASP A 58 -13.20 -15.12 -0.51
C ASP A 58 -13.32 -14.01 0.53
N SER A 59 -14.50 -13.88 1.16
CA SER A 59 -14.74 -12.85 2.16
C SER A 59 -14.38 -13.31 3.58
N ASP A 60 -13.93 -14.53 3.74
CA ASP A 60 -13.47 -15.07 5.02
C ASP A 60 -11.95 -14.96 5.17
N THR A 61 -11.38 -13.95 4.59
CA THR A 61 -9.92 -13.71 4.66
C THR A 61 -9.52 -13.20 6.04
N ARG A 62 -8.31 -13.59 6.45
CA ARG A 62 -7.67 -13.08 7.66
C ARG A 62 -6.42 -12.28 7.33
N ARG A 63 -6.22 -11.95 6.09
CA ARG A 63 -5.05 -11.16 5.67
C ARG A 63 -5.19 -9.72 6.13
N SER A 64 -4.11 -9.19 6.67
CA SER A 64 -4.04 -7.80 7.10
C SER A 64 -3.61 -6.90 5.94
N ALA A 65 -4.28 -5.77 5.77
CA ALA A 65 -3.88 -4.77 4.78
C ALA A 65 -2.44 -4.32 5.03
N MET A 66 -2.06 -4.09 6.28
CA MET A 66 -0.70 -3.65 6.62
C MET A 66 0.33 -4.73 6.31
N ILE A 67 0.06 -5.97 6.69
CA ILE A 67 1.00 -7.07 6.46
C ILE A 67 1.18 -7.30 4.96
N GLU A 68 0.10 -7.31 4.20
CA GLU A 68 0.19 -7.51 2.75
C GLU A 68 0.88 -6.33 2.07
N SER A 69 0.62 -5.10 2.53
CA SER A 69 1.31 -3.91 2.02
C SER A 69 2.82 -3.97 2.26
N GLY A 70 3.22 -4.67 3.31
CA GLY A 70 4.64 -4.89 3.61
C GLY A 70 5.40 -5.59 2.48
N ARG A 71 4.70 -6.33 1.62
CA ARG A 71 5.32 -6.96 0.44
C ARG A 71 5.82 -5.90 -0.56
N ILE A 72 5.06 -4.84 -0.73
CA ILE A 72 5.44 -3.72 -1.61
C ILE A 72 6.52 -2.87 -0.94
N ALA A 73 6.33 -2.54 0.34
CA ALA A 73 7.24 -1.69 1.11
C ALA A 73 8.50 -2.44 1.55
N ARG A 74 8.57 -3.73 1.33
CA ARG A 74 9.68 -4.60 1.73
C ARG A 74 9.91 -4.58 3.24
N GLY A 75 8.82 -4.61 3.98
CA GLY A 75 8.82 -4.66 5.44
C GLY A 75 8.95 -3.30 6.12
N ASN A 76 9.32 -2.26 5.40
CA ASN A 76 9.48 -0.93 5.98
C ASN A 76 8.18 -0.15 5.86
N ILE A 77 7.24 -0.46 6.74
CA ILE A 77 5.90 0.09 6.69
C ILE A 77 5.46 0.54 8.08
N LEU A 78 4.72 1.64 8.14
CA LEU A 78 4.25 2.23 9.38
C LEU A 78 2.73 2.10 9.47
N ASN A 79 2.24 1.98 10.71
CA ASN A 79 0.81 1.89 10.98
C ASN A 79 0.17 3.27 10.80
N LEU A 80 -0.74 3.37 9.84
CA LEU A 80 -1.40 4.63 9.50
C LEU A 80 -2.21 5.20 10.65
N SER A 81 -2.86 4.35 11.44
CA SER A 81 -3.79 4.81 12.50
C SER A 81 -3.09 5.51 13.66
N VAL A 82 -1.79 5.29 13.84
CA VAL A 82 -1.03 5.89 14.96
C VAL A 82 0.03 6.88 14.46
N SER A 83 0.12 7.09 13.16
CA SER A 83 1.15 7.94 12.57
C SER A 83 0.58 9.31 12.23
N LYS A 84 1.40 10.35 12.44
CA LYS A 84 1.11 11.70 11.94
C LYS A 84 1.98 11.93 10.71
N ILE A 85 1.37 12.44 9.67
CA ILE A 85 2.05 12.64 8.40
C ILE A 85 2.25 14.14 8.16
N PRO A 86 3.44 14.69 8.43
CA PRO A 86 3.68 16.14 8.29
C PRO A 86 4.17 16.54 6.89
N PHE A 87 4.00 15.69 5.90
CA PHE A 87 4.51 15.92 4.55
C PHE A 87 3.52 15.43 3.52
N MET A 88 3.85 15.64 2.24
CA MET A 88 3.00 15.30 1.12
C MET A 88 2.59 13.82 1.15
N THR A 89 1.35 13.56 0.77
CA THR A 89 0.76 12.22 0.84
C THR A 89 0.25 11.79 -0.54
N MET A 90 0.50 10.54 -0.88
CA MET A 90 -0.05 9.89 -2.07
C MET A 90 -0.76 8.61 -1.67
N PHE A 91 -1.97 8.41 -2.21
CA PHE A 91 -2.73 7.18 -2.00
C PHE A 91 -2.59 6.28 -3.23
N VAL A 92 -2.24 5.02 -3.00
CA VAL A 92 -2.16 4.02 -4.06
C VAL A 92 -3.12 2.90 -3.72
N HIS A 93 -4.18 2.77 -4.49
CA HIS A 93 -5.21 1.77 -4.28
C HIS A 93 -5.59 1.15 -5.62
N ASN A 94 -6.40 0.10 -5.62
CA ASN A 94 -6.92 -0.44 -6.86
C ASN A 94 -7.98 0.52 -7.41
N GLY A 95 -7.92 0.74 -8.67
CA GLY A 95 -8.78 1.71 -9.33
C GLY A 95 -10.25 1.34 -9.35
#